data_42006ec30f60de0597579b89049e2535
#
_entry.id   42006ec30f60de0597579b89049e2535
#
_cell.length_a   1.000
_cell.length_b   1.000
_cell.length_c   1.000
_cell.angle_alpha   90.00
_cell.angle_beta   90.00
_cell.angle_gamma   90.00
#
_symmetry.space_group_name_H-M   'P 1'
#
loop_
_entity.id
_entity.type
_entity.pdbx_description
1 polymer ?
#
loop_
_entity_poly.entity_id
_entity_poly.type
_entity_poly.pdbx_seq_one_letter_code
_entity_poly.pdbx_strand_id
1 'polypeptide(L)'
;GYAEQIFALGDELEKSIRLSRGQEKPLEFRVGVADSIAKSVAYHLLEPALGMPQRVHMTCHEGKFPELIAQLSLHKLDLVLADEPVSKKIGVKAFNHPLGTSGMSFLCAPSLRAQLEGPFPQCLHGAPMLIQGPMSSVRQQLDHWLNKHHLQPRLVGEFDDSALMNAFGRQGRGIFTSPTVLDEETTAQFGVEVIGRSTDLVEEFFAISVERRITHPCVVAITKAAKADLFAR
;
A
#
# COMPACT_ATOMS: atom_id res chain seq x y z
N GLY A 1 -15.89 52.43 -25.47
CA GLY A 1 -14.65 52.23 -26.27
C GLY A 1 -13.88 51.03 -25.81
N TYR A 2 -12.80 50.63 -26.52
CA TYR A 2 -11.99 49.45 -26.16
C TYR A 2 -11.40 49.52 -24.73
N ALA A 3 -11.10 50.72 -24.20
CA ALA A 3 -10.63 50.89 -22.84
C ALA A 3 -11.67 50.47 -21.79
N GLU A 4 -12.93 50.80 -21.99
CA GLU A 4 -14.04 50.39 -21.08
C GLU A 4 -14.22 48.87 -21.08
N GLN A 5 -14.05 48.19 -22.23
CA GLN A 5 -14.14 46.74 -22.33
C GLN A 5 -12.98 46.05 -21.59
N ILE A 6 -11.77 46.61 -21.64
CA ILE A 6 -10.59 46.12 -20.93
C ILE A 6 -10.79 46.26 -19.41
N PHE A 7 -11.33 47.40 -18.94
CA PHE A 7 -11.62 47.62 -17.53
C PHE A 7 -12.73 46.69 -17.03
N ALA A 8 -13.82 46.51 -17.83
CA ALA A 8 -14.89 45.60 -17.47
C ALA A 8 -14.41 44.14 -17.37
N LEU A 9 -13.56 43.68 -18.31
CA LEU A 9 -12.90 42.35 -18.24
C LEU A 9 -11.95 42.24 -17.04
N GLY A 10 -11.23 43.30 -16.68
CA GLY A 10 -10.39 43.38 -15.48
C GLY A 10 -11.22 43.22 -14.20
N ASP A 11 -12.34 43.95 -14.09
CA ASP A 11 -13.26 43.83 -12.96
C ASP A 11 -13.93 42.45 -12.85
N GLU A 12 -14.31 41.83 -13.97
CA GLU A 12 -14.83 40.46 -14.00
C GLU A 12 -13.75 39.43 -13.54
N LEU A 13 -12.52 39.59 -13.99
CA LEU A 13 -11.41 38.76 -13.57
C LEU A 13 -11.16 38.91 -12.07
N GLU A 14 -11.12 40.15 -11.54
CA GLU A 14 -10.97 40.40 -10.11
C GLU A 14 -12.13 39.81 -9.28
N LYS A 15 -13.37 39.97 -9.73
CA LYS A 15 -14.54 39.34 -9.09
C LYS A 15 -14.46 37.82 -9.13
N SER A 16 -14.03 37.23 -10.25
CA SER A 16 -13.84 35.79 -10.39
C SER A 16 -12.76 35.28 -9.44
N ILE A 17 -11.65 36.00 -9.30
CA ILE A 17 -10.57 35.68 -8.36
C ILE A 17 -11.02 35.85 -6.90
N ARG A 18 -11.80 36.90 -6.58
CA ARG A 18 -12.35 37.09 -5.22
C ARG A 18 -13.39 36.04 -4.85
N LEU A 19 -14.23 35.61 -5.79
CA LEU A 19 -15.18 34.51 -5.59
C LEU A 19 -14.48 33.16 -5.45
N SER A 20 -13.38 32.94 -6.17
CA SER A 20 -12.51 31.76 -6.03
C SER A 20 -11.72 31.73 -4.71
N ARG A 21 -11.41 32.89 -4.12
CA ARG A 21 -10.75 32.98 -2.79
C ARG A 21 -11.66 32.63 -1.62
N GLY A 22 -12.99 32.60 -1.83
CA GLY A 22 -13.97 32.18 -0.81
C GLY A 22 -14.22 30.66 -0.77
N GLN A 23 -13.81 29.95 -1.81
CA GLN A 23 -13.80 28.48 -1.85
C GLN A 23 -12.39 28.05 -2.27
N GLU A 24 -11.53 27.76 -1.29
CA GLU A 24 -10.26 27.10 -1.58
C GLU A 24 -10.55 25.83 -2.37
N LYS A 25 -10.19 25.84 -3.66
CA LYS A 25 -10.33 24.66 -4.51
C LYS A 25 -9.53 23.52 -3.86
N PRO A 26 -10.14 22.35 -3.64
CA PRO A 26 -9.43 21.24 -3.07
C PRO A 26 -8.16 20.94 -3.86
N LEU A 27 -7.11 20.56 -3.16
CA LEU A 27 -5.90 20.04 -3.78
C LEU A 27 -6.25 18.67 -4.40
N GLU A 28 -6.19 18.59 -5.72
CA GLU A 28 -6.38 17.31 -6.41
C GLU A 28 -5.16 16.42 -6.18
N PHE A 29 -5.42 15.16 -5.79
CA PHE A 29 -4.39 14.17 -5.55
C PHE A 29 -4.80 12.82 -6.15
N ARG A 30 -4.11 12.40 -7.20
CA ARG A 30 -4.39 11.15 -7.93
C ARG A 30 -3.32 10.13 -7.59
N VAL A 31 -3.70 9.07 -6.92
CA VAL A 31 -2.79 8.04 -6.45
C VAL A 31 -3.13 6.68 -7.05
N GLY A 32 -2.10 5.95 -7.48
CA GLY A 32 -2.18 4.55 -7.83
C GLY A 32 -1.68 3.68 -6.67
N VAL A 33 -2.35 2.59 -6.39
CA VAL A 33 -1.94 1.59 -5.39
C VAL A 33 -1.82 0.24 -6.09
N ALA A 34 -0.64 -0.37 -6.01
CA ALA A 34 -0.44 -1.70 -6.60
C ALA A 34 -1.31 -2.74 -5.88
N ASP A 35 -1.87 -3.68 -6.66
CA ASP A 35 -2.76 -4.74 -6.15
C ASP A 35 -2.11 -5.59 -5.05
N SER A 36 -0.78 -5.71 -5.08
CA SER A 36 0.03 -6.44 -4.11
C SER A 36 0.05 -5.81 -2.72
N ILE A 37 -0.20 -4.50 -2.60
CA ILE A 37 -0.20 -3.81 -1.30
C ILE A 37 -1.48 -4.12 -0.53
N ALA A 38 -1.33 -4.55 0.74
CA ALA A 38 -2.46 -4.73 1.64
C ALA A 38 -3.24 -3.43 1.83
N LYS A 39 -4.59 -3.50 1.78
CA LYS A 39 -5.48 -2.33 1.85
C LYS A 39 -5.27 -1.51 3.13
N SER A 40 -5.02 -2.16 4.26
CA SER A 40 -4.71 -1.49 5.52
C SER A 40 -3.37 -0.73 5.46
N VAL A 41 -2.33 -1.28 4.81
CA VAL A 41 -1.07 -0.54 4.59
C VAL A 41 -1.33 0.68 3.72
N ALA A 42 -2.06 0.51 2.60
CA ALA A 42 -2.42 1.62 1.72
C ALA A 42 -3.18 2.71 2.46
N TYR A 43 -4.14 2.34 3.33
CA TYR A 43 -4.88 3.28 4.18
C TYR A 43 -3.94 4.08 5.07
N HIS A 44 -3.09 3.42 5.85
CA HIS A 44 -2.16 4.10 6.77
C HIS A 44 -1.15 4.99 6.05
N LEU A 45 -0.75 4.62 4.83
CA LEU A 45 0.12 5.47 4.01
C LEU A 45 -0.61 6.70 3.45
N LEU A 46 -1.89 6.58 3.09
CA LEU A 46 -2.65 7.65 2.42
C LEU A 46 -3.37 8.59 3.38
N GLU A 47 -3.75 8.11 4.58
CA GLU A 47 -4.49 8.88 5.59
C GLU A 47 -3.85 10.24 5.91
N PRO A 48 -2.50 10.36 6.06
CA PRO A 48 -1.86 11.65 6.34
C PRO A 48 -2.10 12.72 5.28
N ALA A 49 -2.38 12.34 4.04
CA ALA A 49 -2.71 13.30 2.99
C ALA A 49 -4.10 13.91 3.19
N LEU A 50 -5.06 13.14 3.70
CA LEU A 50 -6.41 13.61 4.02
C LEU A 50 -6.47 14.36 5.35
N GLY A 51 -5.53 14.12 6.27
CA GLY A 51 -5.38 14.83 7.54
C GLY A 51 -4.74 16.22 7.43
N MET A 52 -4.37 16.68 6.22
CA MET A 52 -3.77 17.99 6.00
C MET A 52 -4.77 19.13 6.27
N PRO A 53 -4.27 20.32 6.73
CA PRO A 53 -5.15 21.49 6.91
C PRO A 53 -5.83 21.95 5.62
N GLN A 54 -5.16 21.81 4.47
CA GLN A 54 -5.72 22.09 3.15
C GLN A 54 -6.71 20.99 2.76
N ARG A 55 -7.86 21.36 2.23
CA ARG A 55 -8.82 20.38 1.68
C ARG A 55 -8.18 19.60 0.53
N VAL A 56 -8.22 18.27 0.61
CA VAL A 56 -7.70 17.37 -0.43
C VAL A 56 -8.87 16.61 -1.05
N HIS A 57 -8.88 16.49 -2.37
CA HIS A 57 -9.73 15.58 -3.11
C HIS A 57 -8.85 14.48 -3.70
N MET A 58 -8.87 13.31 -3.05
CA MET A 58 -8.07 12.16 -3.44
C MET A 58 -8.86 11.24 -4.37
N THR A 59 -8.24 10.90 -5.50
CA THR A 59 -8.71 9.84 -6.40
C THR A 59 -7.73 8.69 -6.34
N CYS A 60 -8.16 7.54 -5.82
CA CYS A 60 -7.34 6.35 -5.66
C CYS A 60 -7.69 5.32 -6.75
N HIS A 61 -6.69 4.84 -7.46
CA HIS A 61 -6.79 3.78 -8.46
C HIS A 61 -6.00 2.57 -8.01
N GLU A 62 -6.62 1.40 -8.01
CA GLU A 62 -5.92 0.13 -7.81
C GLU A 62 -5.63 -0.52 -9.15
N GLY A 63 -4.53 -1.26 -9.25
CA GLY A 63 -4.19 -1.96 -10.46
C GLY A 63 -2.79 -2.57 -10.45
N LYS A 64 -2.45 -3.18 -11.57
CA LYS A 64 -1.14 -3.83 -11.74
C LYS A 64 -0.03 -2.79 -11.84
N PHE A 65 1.08 -3.07 -11.17
CA PHE A 65 2.23 -2.17 -11.10
C PHE A 65 2.67 -1.59 -12.44
N PRO A 66 2.85 -2.37 -13.55
CA PRO A 66 3.25 -1.81 -14.83
C PRO A 66 2.24 -0.82 -15.43
N GLU A 67 0.93 -1.06 -15.21
CA GLU A 67 -0.13 -0.20 -15.71
C GLU A 67 -0.18 1.13 -14.96
N LEU A 68 0.01 1.08 -13.62
CA LEU A 68 0.10 2.28 -12.78
C LEU A 68 1.33 3.12 -13.15
N ILE A 69 2.48 2.50 -13.38
CA ILE A 69 3.69 3.21 -13.82
C ILE A 69 3.50 3.86 -15.20
N ALA A 70 2.79 3.21 -16.13
CA ALA A 70 2.44 3.82 -17.39
C ALA A 70 1.53 5.05 -17.20
N GLN A 71 0.53 4.98 -16.33
CA GLN A 71 -0.34 6.12 -16.01
C GLN A 71 0.44 7.26 -15.32
N LEU A 72 1.36 6.93 -14.42
CA LEU A 72 2.24 7.90 -13.77
C LEU A 72 3.10 8.65 -14.80
N SER A 73 3.67 7.93 -15.78
CA SER A 73 4.50 8.52 -16.84
C SER A 73 3.73 9.48 -17.75
N LEU A 74 2.42 9.27 -17.88
CA LEU A 74 1.49 10.13 -18.62
C LEU A 74 0.89 11.25 -17.76
N HIS A 75 1.38 11.47 -16.54
CA HIS A 75 0.87 12.44 -15.58
C HIS A 75 -0.63 12.27 -15.24
N LYS A 76 -1.17 11.06 -15.41
CA LYS A 76 -2.52 10.72 -14.98
C LYS A 76 -2.59 10.43 -13.48
N LEU A 77 -1.47 10.06 -12.88
CA LEU A 77 -1.26 9.88 -11.45
C LEU A 77 -0.17 10.82 -10.97
N ASP A 78 -0.27 11.25 -9.72
CA ASP A 78 0.72 12.08 -9.03
C ASP A 78 1.70 11.23 -8.20
N LEU A 79 1.23 10.04 -7.77
CA LEU A 79 1.96 9.07 -6.97
C LEU A 79 1.55 7.65 -7.31
N VAL A 80 2.48 6.71 -7.23
CA VAL A 80 2.18 5.27 -7.16
C VAL A 80 2.78 4.70 -5.87
N LEU A 81 1.98 3.97 -5.09
CA LEU A 81 2.42 3.15 -3.97
C LEU A 81 2.63 1.72 -4.47
N ALA A 82 3.79 1.13 -4.17
CA ALA A 82 4.16 -0.21 -4.61
C ALA A 82 5.05 -0.92 -3.57
N ASP A 83 5.09 -2.25 -3.64
CA ASP A 83 5.97 -3.13 -2.85
C ASP A 83 7.26 -3.51 -3.62
N GLU A 84 7.45 -2.91 -4.79
CA GLU A 84 8.67 -3.06 -5.58
C GLU A 84 9.11 -1.72 -6.20
N PRO A 85 10.42 -1.50 -6.41
CA PRO A 85 10.91 -0.29 -7.04
C PRO A 85 10.77 -0.36 -8.57
N VAL A 86 10.54 0.80 -9.19
CA VAL A 86 10.66 0.90 -10.66
C VAL A 86 12.07 0.57 -11.09
N SER A 87 12.21 -0.46 -11.92
CA SER A 87 13.47 -0.82 -12.54
C SER A 87 13.82 0.16 -13.66
N LYS A 88 15.10 0.53 -13.78
CA LYS A 88 15.61 1.35 -14.90
C LYS A 88 15.34 0.73 -16.28
N LYS A 89 15.07 -0.58 -16.35
CA LYS A 89 14.77 -1.30 -17.59
C LYS A 89 13.40 -0.95 -18.18
N ILE A 90 12.48 -0.39 -17.40
CA ILE A 90 11.12 -0.06 -17.84
C ILE A 90 11.08 1.16 -18.78
N GLY A 91 12.18 1.92 -18.89
CA GLY A 91 12.26 3.06 -19.83
C GLY A 91 11.44 4.29 -19.42
N VAL A 92 10.83 4.26 -18.24
CA VAL A 92 10.05 5.37 -17.67
C VAL A 92 10.92 6.18 -16.73
N LYS A 93 10.88 7.52 -16.87
CA LYS A 93 11.56 8.43 -15.93
C LYS A 93 10.71 8.55 -14.66
N ALA A 94 10.93 7.66 -13.71
CA ALA A 94 10.32 7.69 -12.39
C ALA A 94 11.37 7.55 -11.30
N PHE A 95 11.06 8.01 -10.09
CA PHE A 95 11.95 7.99 -8.93
C PHE A 95 11.29 7.24 -7.79
N ASN A 96 12.06 6.31 -7.22
CA ASN A 96 11.64 5.52 -6.06
C ASN A 96 12.00 6.29 -4.78
N HIS A 97 11.03 6.49 -3.92
CA HIS A 97 11.19 7.07 -2.59
C HIS A 97 10.84 5.99 -1.56
N PRO A 98 11.85 5.35 -0.92
CA PRO A 98 11.58 4.34 0.10
C PRO A 98 10.76 4.92 1.26
N LEU A 99 9.67 4.24 1.61
CA LEU A 99 8.79 4.60 2.73
C LEU A 99 9.20 3.87 4.00
N GLY A 100 9.50 2.59 3.89
CA GLY A 100 9.92 1.72 4.99
C GLY A 100 9.77 0.24 4.62
N THR A 101 9.96 -0.60 5.63
CA THR A 101 9.91 -2.05 5.51
C THR A 101 9.11 -2.66 6.65
N SER A 102 8.50 -3.81 6.42
CA SER A 102 7.86 -4.61 7.46
C SER A 102 8.31 -6.06 7.38
N GLY A 103 8.55 -6.69 8.51
CA GLY A 103 8.60 -8.14 8.60
C GLY A 103 7.23 -8.75 8.30
N MET A 104 7.17 -10.08 8.29
CA MET A 104 5.92 -10.81 8.02
C MET A 104 5.50 -11.64 9.22
N SER A 105 4.22 -11.54 9.55
CA SER A 105 3.55 -12.37 10.55
C SER A 105 2.76 -13.49 9.88
N PHE A 106 2.73 -14.64 10.52
CA PHE A 106 1.89 -15.78 10.14
C PHE A 106 0.71 -15.80 11.09
N LEU A 107 -0.50 -15.81 10.53
CA LEU A 107 -1.75 -15.69 11.28
C LEU A 107 -2.71 -16.83 10.91
N CYS A 108 -3.57 -17.17 11.85
CA CYS A 108 -4.68 -18.10 11.57
C CYS A 108 -5.84 -17.86 12.54
N ALA A 109 -7.00 -18.42 12.21
CA ALA A 109 -8.14 -18.45 13.13
C ALA A 109 -7.83 -19.32 14.36
N PRO A 110 -8.39 -18.99 15.55
CA PRO A 110 -8.20 -19.79 16.78
C PRO A 110 -8.58 -21.27 16.60
N SER A 111 -9.61 -21.56 15.81
CA SER A 111 -10.02 -22.92 15.51
C SER A 111 -8.98 -23.74 14.74
N LEU A 112 -8.20 -23.10 13.86
CA LEU A 112 -7.07 -23.72 13.18
C LEU A 112 -5.85 -23.77 14.10
N ARG A 113 -5.59 -22.70 14.88
CA ARG A 113 -4.48 -22.67 15.86
C ARG A 113 -4.50 -23.87 16.80
N ALA A 114 -5.70 -24.27 17.27
CA ALA A 114 -5.88 -25.41 18.17
C ALA A 114 -5.51 -26.76 17.53
N GLN A 115 -5.41 -26.83 16.20
CA GLN A 115 -5.05 -28.04 15.44
C GLN A 115 -3.58 -28.09 15.03
N LEU A 116 -2.86 -26.98 15.20
CA LEU A 116 -1.42 -26.90 14.85
C LEU A 116 -0.57 -27.52 15.94
N GLU A 117 0.31 -28.42 15.57
CA GLU A 117 1.24 -29.10 16.48
C GLU A 117 2.63 -28.50 16.39
N GLY A 118 3.32 -28.43 17.54
CA GLY A 118 4.69 -27.97 17.65
C GLY A 118 4.86 -26.46 17.65
N PRO A 119 6.09 -26.00 17.84
CA PRO A 119 6.44 -24.58 17.84
C PRO A 119 6.50 -24.02 16.42
N PHE A 120 6.44 -22.67 16.30
CA PHE A 120 6.75 -21.98 15.05
C PHE A 120 8.29 -22.02 14.80
N PRO A 121 8.73 -22.24 13.57
CA PRO A 121 7.96 -22.38 12.34
C PRO A 121 7.55 -23.82 11.99
N GLN A 122 7.93 -24.85 12.77
CA GLN A 122 7.69 -26.27 12.47
C GLN A 122 6.22 -26.61 12.34
N CYS A 123 5.34 -25.91 13.08
CA CYS A 123 3.88 -26.09 13.01
C CYS A 123 3.29 -25.77 11.61
N LEU A 124 4.05 -25.15 10.72
CA LEU A 124 3.63 -24.89 9.33
C LEU A 124 3.72 -26.14 8.45
N HIS A 125 4.52 -27.14 8.82
CA HIS A 125 4.71 -28.33 8.00
C HIS A 125 3.42 -29.15 7.94
N GLY A 126 2.94 -29.41 6.71
CA GLY A 126 1.65 -30.10 6.49
C GLY A 126 0.40 -29.27 6.79
N ALA A 127 0.53 -28.12 7.46
CA ALA A 127 -0.61 -27.27 7.79
C ALA A 127 -1.23 -26.63 6.53
N PRO A 128 -2.56 -26.37 6.52
CA PRO A 128 -3.19 -25.66 5.42
C PRO A 128 -2.71 -24.22 5.36
N MET A 129 -2.28 -23.76 4.18
CA MET A 129 -1.76 -22.43 3.98
C MET A 129 -2.40 -21.73 2.78
N LEU A 130 -2.71 -20.46 2.94
CA LEU A 130 -3.17 -19.51 1.92
C LEU A 130 -2.00 -18.60 1.58
N ILE A 131 -1.75 -18.39 0.30
CA ILE A 131 -0.58 -17.62 -0.15
C ILE A 131 -0.98 -16.55 -1.16
N GLN A 132 -0.14 -15.52 -1.26
CA GLN A 132 -0.29 -14.53 -2.32
C GLN A 132 0.01 -15.14 -3.68
N GLY A 133 -0.57 -14.53 -4.72
CA GLY A 133 -0.33 -14.88 -6.10
C GLY A 133 1.14 -14.70 -6.51
N PRO A 134 1.56 -15.30 -7.63
CA PRO A 134 2.97 -15.36 -8.04
C PRO A 134 3.59 -14.01 -8.40
N MET A 135 2.77 -12.98 -8.60
CA MET A 135 3.23 -11.62 -8.92
C MET A 135 3.58 -10.80 -7.67
N SER A 136 3.27 -11.28 -6.46
CA SER A 136 3.64 -10.60 -5.22
C SER A 136 5.14 -10.78 -4.93
N SER A 137 5.80 -9.70 -4.52
CA SER A 137 7.21 -9.71 -4.08
C SER A 137 7.41 -10.63 -2.86
N VAL A 138 6.42 -10.71 -1.99
CA VAL A 138 6.42 -11.57 -0.78
C VAL A 138 6.34 -13.05 -1.15
N ARG A 139 5.64 -13.42 -2.24
CA ARG A 139 5.49 -14.84 -2.64
C ARG A 139 6.83 -15.52 -2.88
N GLN A 140 7.71 -14.91 -3.64
CA GLN A 140 9.02 -15.50 -3.94
C GLN A 140 9.89 -15.63 -2.68
N GLN A 141 9.83 -14.65 -1.79
CA GLN A 141 10.54 -14.69 -0.52
C GLN A 141 9.98 -15.81 0.37
N LEU A 142 8.64 -15.95 0.43
CA LEU A 142 7.97 -17.00 1.22
C LEU A 142 8.35 -18.40 0.73
N ASP A 143 8.33 -18.64 -0.58
CA ASP A 143 8.73 -19.92 -1.17
C ASP A 143 10.19 -20.26 -0.81
N HIS A 144 11.09 -19.26 -0.91
CA HIS A 144 12.48 -19.43 -0.52
C HIS A 144 12.64 -19.72 0.99
N TRP A 145 11.91 -18.97 1.82
CA TRP A 145 11.95 -19.13 3.28
C TRP A 145 11.43 -20.50 3.72
N LEU A 146 10.32 -20.97 3.15
CA LEU A 146 9.78 -22.31 3.41
C LEU A 146 10.80 -23.40 3.04
N ASN A 147 11.44 -23.27 1.87
CA ASN A 147 12.47 -24.21 1.43
C ASN A 147 13.70 -24.19 2.37
N LYS A 148 14.17 -23.02 2.79
CA LYS A 148 15.28 -22.84 3.74
C LYS A 148 15.02 -23.54 5.07
N HIS A 149 13.78 -23.54 5.53
CA HIS A 149 13.35 -24.17 6.78
C HIS A 149 12.86 -25.63 6.61
N HIS A 150 12.95 -26.19 5.40
CA HIS A 150 12.46 -27.52 5.05
C HIS A 150 10.98 -27.75 5.39
N LEU A 151 10.16 -26.71 5.22
CA LEU A 151 8.74 -26.71 5.49
C LEU A 151 7.93 -26.96 4.20
N GLN A 152 6.91 -27.79 4.29
CA GLN A 152 6.03 -28.13 3.18
C GLN A 152 4.57 -28.00 3.63
N PRO A 153 4.04 -26.78 3.74
CA PRO A 153 2.64 -26.57 4.03
C PRO A 153 1.78 -27.10 2.89
N ARG A 154 0.56 -27.47 3.19
CA ARG A 154 -0.44 -27.86 2.19
C ARG A 154 -1.10 -26.60 1.65
N LEU A 155 -0.74 -26.20 0.44
CA LEU A 155 -1.31 -25.02 -0.21
C LEU A 155 -2.80 -25.25 -0.50
N VAL A 156 -3.67 -24.42 0.05
CA VAL A 156 -5.14 -24.52 -0.06
C VAL A 156 -5.69 -23.52 -1.07
N GLY A 157 -5.05 -22.37 -1.21
CA GLY A 157 -5.46 -21.33 -2.17
C GLY A 157 -4.38 -20.31 -2.42
N GLU A 158 -4.43 -19.72 -3.62
CA GLU A 158 -3.60 -18.60 -4.06
C GLU A 158 -4.51 -17.39 -4.34
N PHE A 159 -4.08 -16.20 -3.91
CA PHE A 159 -4.90 -14.98 -3.97
C PHE A 159 -4.08 -13.79 -4.46
N ASP A 160 -4.56 -13.09 -5.48
CA ASP A 160 -3.97 -11.82 -5.91
C ASP A 160 -4.36 -10.67 -4.99
N ASP A 161 -5.49 -10.81 -4.27
CA ASP A 161 -6.00 -9.83 -3.32
C ASP A 161 -5.87 -10.33 -1.87
N SER A 162 -5.14 -9.57 -1.06
CA SER A 162 -4.89 -9.89 0.35
C SER A 162 -6.16 -9.83 1.22
N ALA A 163 -7.13 -8.96 0.89
CA ALA A 163 -8.36 -8.86 1.66
C ALA A 163 -9.22 -10.12 1.49
N LEU A 164 -9.27 -10.68 0.28
CA LEU A 164 -9.95 -11.95 0.03
C LEU A 164 -9.22 -13.11 0.74
N MET A 165 -7.89 -13.14 0.69
CA MET A 165 -7.09 -14.12 1.42
C MET A 165 -7.37 -14.08 2.93
N ASN A 166 -7.39 -12.88 3.52
CA ASN A 166 -7.69 -12.66 4.93
C ASN A 166 -9.11 -13.14 5.28
N ALA A 167 -10.10 -12.93 4.39
CA ALA A 167 -11.46 -13.41 4.58
C ALA A 167 -11.54 -14.94 4.66
N PHE A 168 -10.77 -15.68 3.87
CA PHE A 168 -10.64 -17.13 3.98
C PHE A 168 -9.88 -17.53 5.25
N GLY A 169 -8.80 -16.82 5.58
CA GLY A 169 -7.97 -17.07 6.76
C GLY A 169 -8.75 -16.97 8.06
N ARG A 170 -9.56 -15.91 8.23
CA ARG A 170 -10.43 -15.73 9.42
C ARG A 170 -11.45 -16.85 9.62
N GLN A 171 -11.83 -17.56 8.56
CA GLN A 171 -12.71 -18.72 8.62
C GLN A 171 -11.96 -20.04 8.88
N GLY A 172 -10.66 -19.98 9.20
CA GLY A 172 -9.83 -21.14 9.51
C GLY A 172 -9.50 -22.01 8.29
N ARG A 173 -9.58 -21.45 7.06
CA ARG A 173 -9.28 -22.22 5.84
C ARG A 173 -7.81 -22.47 5.63
N GLY A 174 -6.95 -21.68 6.27
CA GLY A 174 -5.50 -21.84 6.23
C GLY A 174 -4.78 -20.72 7.00
N ILE A 175 -3.49 -20.95 7.22
CA ILE A 175 -2.56 -19.96 7.72
C ILE A 175 -2.29 -18.97 6.59
N PHE A 176 -2.19 -17.70 6.89
CA PHE A 176 -1.87 -16.65 5.91
C PHE A 176 -0.82 -15.68 6.48
N THR A 177 -0.19 -14.91 5.61
CA THR A 177 0.81 -13.92 6.00
C THR A 177 0.27 -12.51 5.89
N SER A 178 0.74 -11.62 6.78
CA SER A 178 0.44 -10.20 6.79
C SER A 178 1.67 -9.41 7.26
N PRO A 179 1.86 -8.16 6.81
CA PRO A 179 2.91 -7.31 7.34
C PRO A 179 2.81 -7.17 8.86
N THR A 180 3.93 -7.32 9.56
CA THR A 180 3.96 -7.29 11.05
C THR A 180 3.47 -5.95 11.61
N VAL A 181 3.64 -4.85 10.86
CA VAL A 181 3.13 -3.52 11.27
C VAL A 181 1.61 -3.47 11.40
N LEU A 182 0.89 -4.44 10.84
CA LEU A 182 -0.57 -4.56 10.89
C LEU A 182 -1.08 -5.57 11.92
N ASP A 183 -0.22 -6.17 12.74
CA ASP A 183 -0.62 -7.28 13.64
C ASP A 183 -1.80 -6.92 14.53
N GLU A 184 -1.74 -5.76 15.21
CA GLU A 184 -2.79 -5.32 16.12
C GLU A 184 -4.12 -5.11 15.39
N GLU A 185 -4.09 -4.46 14.22
CA GLU A 185 -5.27 -4.21 13.42
C GLU A 185 -5.84 -5.52 12.85
N THR A 186 -4.98 -6.35 12.25
CA THR A 186 -5.39 -7.62 11.63
C THR A 186 -6.00 -8.57 12.66
N THR A 187 -5.37 -8.71 13.84
CA THR A 187 -5.89 -9.57 14.91
C THR A 187 -7.22 -9.07 15.46
N ALA A 188 -7.34 -7.76 15.69
CA ALA A 188 -8.57 -7.15 16.18
C ALA A 188 -9.71 -7.23 15.15
N GLN A 189 -9.43 -6.93 13.88
CA GLN A 189 -10.44 -6.87 12.82
C GLN A 189 -10.96 -8.25 12.42
N PHE A 190 -10.07 -9.25 12.33
CA PHE A 190 -10.43 -10.56 11.80
C PHE A 190 -10.61 -11.63 12.88
N GLY A 191 -10.29 -11.35 14.16
CA GLY A 191 -10.37 -12.33 15.24
C GLY A 191 -9.42 -13.51 15.03
N VAL A 192 -8.22 -13.22 14.50
CA VAL A 192 -7.15 -14.20 14.23
C VAL A 192 -6.00 -14.04 15.23
N GLU A 193 -5.15 -15.04 15.29
CA GLU A 193 -3.99 -15.07 16.18
C GLU A 193 -2.69 -15.09 15.38
N VAL A 194 -1.68 -14.38 15.86
CA VAL A 194 -0.32 -14.48 15.35
C VAL A 194 0.32 -15.76 15.90
N ILE A 195 0.69 -16.67 15.01
CA ILE A 195 1.36 -17.92 15.37
C ILE A 195 2.88 -17.83 15.33
N GLY A 196 3.40 -16.83 14.63
CA GLY A 196 4.84 -16.54 14.57
C GLY A 196 5.14 -15.37 13.64
N ARG A 197 6.38 -14.88 13.73
CA ARG A 197 6.89 -13.77 12.92
C ARG A 197 8.21 -14.16 12.28
N SER A 198 8.48 -13.61 11.09
CA SER A 198 9.77 -13.73 10.44
C SER A 198 10.31 -12.34 10.10
N THR A 199 11.56 -12.10 10.47
CA THR A 199 12.35 -10.93 10.06
C THR A 199 13.15 -11.19 8.78
N ASP A 200 13.21 -12.45 8.33
CA ASP A 200 13.85 -12.82 7.07
C ASP A 200 12.93 -12.58 5.86
N LEU A 201 11.62 -12.50 6.11
CA LEU A 201 10.61 -12.12 5.12
C LEU A 201 10.33 -10.64 5.29
N VAL A 202 10.71 -9.86 4.30
CA VAL A 202 10.60 -8.39 4.37
C VAL A 202 9.81 -7.89 3.18
N GLU A 203 8.75 -7.16 3.47
CA GLU A 203 8.03 -6.39 2.47
C GLU A 203 8.56 -4.95 2.50
N GLU A 204 8.94 -4.43 1.33
CA GLU A 204 9.41 -3.06 1.16
C GLU A 204 8.31 -2.21 0.56
N PHE A 205 8.22 -0.94 0.96
CA PHE A 205 7.21 -0.03 0.46
C PHE A 205 7.83 1.21 -0.16
N PHE A 206 7.33 1.57 -1.34
CA PHE A 206 7.83 2.68 -2.13
C PHE A 206 6.71 3.65 -2.51
N ALA A 207 7.01 4.93 -2.40
CA ALA A 207 6.31 5.99 -3.10
C ALA A 207 7.07 6.28 -4.40
N ILE A 208 6.39 6.20 -5.54
CA ILE A 208 7.01 6.37 -6.85
C ILE A 208 6.39 7.58 -7.51
N SER A 209 7.22 8.52 -7.96
CA SER A 209 6.77 9.74 -8.63
C SER A 209 7.66 10.09 -9.82
N VAL A 210 7.20 10.98 -10.69
CA VAL A 210 8.00 11.49 -11.82
C VAL A 210 9.01 12.55 -11.40
N GLU A 211 8.92 13.03 -10.16
CA GLU A 211 9.79 14.05 -9.60
C GLU A 211 10.92 13.43 -8.77
N ARG A 212 12.15 13.83 -9.04
CA ARG A 212 13.29 13.42 -8.21
C ARG A 212 13.22 13.99 -6.78
N ARG A 213 12.73 15.22 -6.65
CA ARG A 213 12.47 15.86 -5.37
C ARG A 213 10.96 15.99 -5.22
N ILE A 214 10.44 15.38 -4.19
CA ILE A 214 9.00 15.43 -3.87
C ILE A 214 8.62 16.88 -3.56
N THR A 215 7.70 17.45 -4.33
CA THR A 215 7.16 18.78 -4.13
C THR A 215 5.66 18.77 -3.84
N HIS A 216 4.93 17.75 -4.30
CA HIS A 216 3.49 17.63 -4.06
C HIS A 216 3.19 17.49 -2.56
N PRO A 217 2.36 18.37 -1.95
CA PRO A 217 2.16 18.42 -0.50
C PRO A 217 1.67 17.08 0.09
N CYS A 218 0.73 16.41 -0.58
CA CYS A 218 0.23 15.10 -0.13
C CYS A 218 1.35 14.05 -0.10
N VAL A 219 2.22 14.02 -1.12
CA VAL A 219 3.32 13.05 -1.18
C VAL A 219 4.36 13.35 -0.09
N VAL A 220 4.59 14.62 0.23
CA VAL A 220 5.44 15.03 1.37
C VAL A 220 4.84 14.55 2.69
N ALA A 221 3.53 14.72 2.90
CA ALA A 221 2.84 14.28 4.11
C ALA A 221 2.95 12.75 4.27
N ILE A 222 2.64 11.99 3.21
CA ILE A 222 2.75 10.52 3.16
C ILE A 222 4.16 10.06 3.53
N THR A 223 5.18 10.60 2.86
CA THR A 223 6.57 10.15 3.06
C THR A 223 7.13 10.48 4.44
N LYS A 224 6.68 11.58 5.06
CA LYS A 224 7.05 11.93 6.44
C LYS A 224 6.38 11.00 7.45
N ALA A 225 5.06 10.81 7.34
CA ALA A 225 4.29 9.98 8.26
C ALA A 225 4.70 8.50 8.19
N ALA A 226 4.95 7.96 6.98
CA ALA A 226 5.41 6.59 6.83
C ALA A 226 6.67 6.31 7.66
N LYS A 227 7.65 7.21 7.62
CA LYS A 227 8.92 7.08 8.34
C LYS A 227 8.80 7.35 9.85
N ALA A 228 7.88 8.23 10.25
CA ALA A 228 7.72 8.62 11.66
C ALA A 228 6.82 7.67 12.44
N ASP A 229 5.79 7.11 11.80
CA ASP A 229 4.71 6.40 12.48
C ASP A 229 4.63 4.93 12.07
N LEU A 230 4.35 4.64 10.79
CA LEU A 230 4.05 3.28 10.34
C LEU A 230 5.27 2.34 10.43
N PHE A 231 6.44 2.81 10.00
CA PHE A 231 7.67 1.99 9.92
C PHE A 231 8.75 2.44 10.92
N ALA A 232 8.40 3.23 11.92
CA ALA A 232 9.34 3.71 12.94
C ALA A 232 9.73 2.65 13.99
N ARG A 233 9.12 1.45 13.93
CA ARG A 233 9.31 0.36 14.92
C ARG A 233 10.35 -0.66 14.49
#